data_53c259372f0e600edd79fa8c3c4666f0
#
_entry.id   53c259372f0e600edd79fa8c3c4666f0
#
_cell.length_a   1.000
_cell.length_b   1.000
_cell.length_c   1.000
_cell.angle_alpha   90.00
_cell.angle_beta   90.00
_cell.angle_gamma   90.00
#
_symmetry.space_group_name_H-M   'P 1'
#
loop_
_entity.id
_entity.type
_entity.pdbx_description
1 polymer ?
#
loop_
_entity_poly.entity_id
_entity_poly.type
_entity_poly.pdbx_seq_one_letter_code
_entity_poly.pdbx_strand_id
1 'polypeptide(L)'
;YYKISAIWGGHEGSLLLWVVILGGWIYAVAVKSRNLPQDIVARVLSVMGIVAVGFILFTLLTSSPFERHLPMYPQEGGDLNPLLQDIGLIIHPPMLYMGYVGFAVAFAFAIAALLSGQLDAAWARWSRPWTNVAWAFLTLGIALGSWWAYYELGWGGWWFWDPVENASFMPWLVGTALIHSLAVTEKRGVFKSWTVLLAIFTFSLSLLGTFLVRSGVLTSVHAFASDPERGYFILALLAITIGGSLLLYAIKAAHVKAESSFELVSRESFLLLNNIVLVVVALMVLLGTLYPLLLDALQMGKISVGAPYFNAMFIPLMSLLVVLMGIGAIARWKATKSEFLIKQLWLPGVLAVVVGVL
;
A
#
# COMPACT_ATOMS: atom_id res chain seq x y z
N TYR A 1 17.84 11.57 21.04
CA TYR A 1 17.01 10.80 20.11
C TYR A 1 16.10 11.73 19.30
N TYR A 2 15.36 12.64 19.91
CA TYR A 2 14.41 13.54 19.23
C TYR A 2 15.08 14.48 18.21
N LYS A 3 16.34 14.92 18.40
CA LYS A 3 17.08 15.71 17.41
C LYS A 3 17.25 14.97 16.07
N ILE A 4 17.36 13.64 16.09
CA ILE A 4 17.46 12.81 14.87
C ILE A 4 16.09 12.61 14.28
N SER A 5 15.08 12.21 15.09
CA SER A 5 13.73 11.96 14.59
C SER A 5 13.02 13.23 14.14
N ALA A 6 13.38 14.39 14.66
CA ALA A 6 12.90 15.69 14.19
C ALA A 6 13.16 15.94 12.69
N ILE A 7 14.19 15.28 12.10
CA ILE A 7 14.45 15.37 10.66
C ILE A 7 13.23 14.95 9.87
N TRP A 8 12.57 13.83 10.24
CA TRP A 8 11.37 13.36 9.56
C TRP A 8 10.05 13.85 10.16
N GLY A 9 10.11 14.61 11.25
CA GLY A 9 8.97 15.33 11.80
C GLY A 9 8.48 16.47 10.89
N GLY A 10 9.37 17.01 10.03
CA GLY A 10 9.05 18.03 9.03
C GLY A 10 8.80 17.45 7.64
N HIS A 11 8.19 18.27 6.77
CA HIS A 11 7.81 17.85 5.42
C HIS A 11 9.03 17.43 4.58
N GLU A 12 10.05 18.29 4.50
CA GLU A 12 11.22 18.12 3.64
C GLU A 12 12.06 16.92 4.11
N GLY A 13 12.31 16.84 5.40
CA GLY A 13 13.12 15.76 5.97
C GLY A 13 12.42 14.41 5.95
N SER A 14 11.09 14.37 6.07
CA SER A 14 10.33 13.11 5.90
C SER A 14 10.39 12.60 4.47
N LEU A 15 10.46 13.50 3.47
CA LEU A 15 10.65 13.12 2.08
C LEU A 15 12.10 12.67 1.81
N LEU A 16 13.08 13.28 2.46
CA LEU A 16 14.45 12.79 2.43
C LEU A 16 14.55 11.35 2.96
N LEU A 17 13.87 11.07 4.09
CA LEU A 17 13.77 9.70 4.62
C LEU A 17 13.16 8.73 3.59
N TRP A 18 12.10 9.15 2.87
CA TRP A 18 11.50 8.37 1.78
C TRP A 18 12.53 8.00 0.71
N VAL A 19 13.29 8.98 0.21
CA VAL A 19 14.32 8.79 -0.82
C VAL A 19 15.43 7.85 -0.33
N VAL A 20 15.88 8.03 0.92
CA VAL A 20 16.89 7.16 1.53
C VAL A 20 16.40 5.71 1.63
N ILE A 21 15.15 5.49 2.05
CA ILE A 21 14.54 4.15 2.13
C ILE A 21 14.39 3.54 0.73
N LEU A 22 13.98 4.31 -0.27
CA LEU A 22 13.93 3.84 -1.66
C LEU A 22 15.31 3.43 -2.17
N GLY A 23 16.36 4.22 -1.88
CA GLY A 23 17.74 3.85 -2.15
C GLY A 23 18.17 2.55 -1.46
N GLY A 24 17.74 2.36 -0.20
CA GLY A 24 17.94 1.13 0.56
C GLY A 24 17.28 -0.09 -0.11
N TRP A 25 16.05 0.04 -0.60
CA TRP A 25 15.37 -1.02 -1.35
C TRP A 25 16.06 -1.32 -2.68
N ILE A 26 16.50 -0.30 -3.44
CA ILE A 26 17.26 -0.47 -4.69
C ILE A 26 18.55 -1.26 -4.41
N TYR A 27 19.29 -0.86 -3.39
CA TYR A 27 20.49 -1.56 -2.97
C TYR A 27 20.23 -3.01 -2.57
N ALA A 28 19.19 -3.24 -1.75
CA ALA A 28 18.80 -4.58 -1.32
C ALA A 28 18.44 -5.48 -2.52
N VAL A 29 17.69 -4.97 -3.49
CA VAL A 29 17.35 -5.70 -4.73
C VAL A 29 18.64 -6.01 -5.52
N ALA A 30 19.53 -5.04 -5.70
CA ALA A 30 20.79 -5.24 -6.43
C ALA A 30 21.67 -6.34 -5.80
N VAL A 31 21.73 -6.40 -4.48
CA VAL A 31 22.56 -7.38 -3.76
C VAL A 31 21.90 -8.75 -3.67
N LYS A 32 20.61 -8.81 -3.36
CA LYS A 32 19.90 -10.08 -3.09
C LYS A 32 19.35 -10.77 -4.34
N SER A 33 19.27 -10.07 -5.47
CA SER A 33 18.75 -10.63 -6.73
C SER A 33 19.86 -11.12 -7.69
N ARG A 34 21.09 -11.27 -7.23
CA ARG A 34 22.25 -11.70 -8.07
C ARG A 34 22.07 -13.06 -8.74
N ASN A 35 21.24 -13.93 -8.18
CA ASN A 35 20.95 -15.27 -8.73
C ASN A 35 19.81 -15.27 -9.74
N LEU A 36 19.20 -14.11 -10.02
CA LEU A 36 18.13 -13.96 -11.02
C LEU A 36 18.73 -13.62 -12.39
N PRO A 37 17.97 -13.83 -13.50
CA PRO A 37 18.41 -13.42 -14.82
C PRO A 37 18.77 -11.91 -14.85
N GLN A 38 19.94 -11.62 -15.38
CA GLN A 38 20.52 -10.26 -15.33
C GLN A 38 19.64 -9.23 -16.04
N ASP A 39 18.98 -9.61 -17.14
CA ASP A 39 18.07 -8.76 -17.89
C ASP A 39 16.84 -8.35 -17.06
N ILE A 40 16.29 -9.27 -16.26
CA ILE A 40 15.18 -8.98 -15.34
C ILE A 40 15.64 -8.04 -14.23
N VAL A 41 16.79 -8.33 -13.60
CA VAL A 41 17.32 -7.48 -12.53
C VAL A 41 17.62 -6.08 -13.05
N ALA A 42 18.23 -5.97 -14.23
CA ALA A 42 18.51 -4.67 -14.86
C ALA A 42 17.21 -3.87 -15.11
N ARG A 43 16.13 -4.51 -15.61
CA ARG A 43 14.83 -3.86 -15.81
C ARG A 43 14.21 -3.43 -14.49
N VAL A 44 14.22 -4.28 -13.47
CA VAL A 44 13.70 -3.94 -12.13
C VAL A 44 14.43 -2.73 -11.56
N LEU A 45 15.77 -2.74 -11.57
CA LEU A 45 16.57 -1.63 -11.09
C LEU A 45 16.37 -0.36 -11.91
N SER A 46 16.19 -0.47 -13.22
CA SER A 46 15.89 0.68 -14.10
C SER A 46 14.54 1.31 -13.74
N VAL A 47 13.49 0.51 -13.53
CA VAL A 47 12.17 1.01 -13.14
C VAL A 47 12.23 1.69 -11.77
N MET A 48 12.90 1.06 -10.79
CA MET A 48 13.09 1.67 -9.47
C MET A 48 13.93 2.95 -9.55
N GLY A 49 14.94 2.99 -10.43
CA GLY A 49 15.76 4.16 -10.69
C GLY A 49 14.94 5.34 -11.26
N ILE A 50 14.02 5.05 -12.21
CA ILE A 50 13.11 6.08 -12.75
C ILE A 50 12.20 6.64 -11.64
N VAL A 51 11.64 5.77 -10.79
CA VAL A 51 10.85 6.20 -9.62
C VAL A 51 11.70 7.05 -8.68
N ALA A 52 12.94 6.63 -8.39
CA ALA A 52 13.86 7.39 -7.55
C ALA A 52 14.17 8.77 -8.12
N VAL A 53 14.42 8.88 -9.43
CA VAL A 53 14.62 10.16 -10.12
C VAL A 53 13.41 11.08 -9.92
N GLY A 54 12.18 10.57 -10.04
CA GLY A 54 10.96 11.34 -9.80
C GLY A 54 10.93 11.92 -8.38
N PHE A 55 11.21 11.11 -7.36
CA PHE A 55 11.23 11.57 -5.96
C PHE A 55 12.42 12.50 -5.64
N ILE A 56 13.59 12.25 -6.23
CA ILE A 56 14.75 13.15 -6.08
C ILE A 56 14.45 14.51 -6.69
N LEU A 57 13.85 14.55 -7.89
CA LEU A 57 13.45 15.81 -8.52
C LEU A 57 12.39 16.54 -7.69
N PHE A 58 11.40 15.81 -7.15
CA PHE A 58 10.44 16.39 -6.22
C PHE A 58 11.11 17.02 -5.01
N THR A 59 12.06 16.30 -4.38
CA THR A 59 12.80 16.80 -3.23
C THR A 59 13.61 18.06 -3.57
N LEU A 60 14.28 18.06 -4.72
CA LEU A 60 15.15 19.19 -5.12
C LEU A 60 14.37 20.44 -5.54
N LEU A 61 13.24 20.25 -6.24
CA LEU A 61 12.53 21.36 -6.87
C LEU A 61 11.43 21.97 -5.99
N THR A 62 10.81 21.16 -5.11
CA THR A 62 9.63 21.60 -4.34
C THR A 62 9.77 21.42 -2.83
N SER A 63 10.74 20.64 -2.35
CA SER A 63 10.81 20.25 -0.94
C SER A 63 12.25 20.03 -0.47
N SER A 64 13.14 20.97 -0.79
CA SER A 64 14.56 20.83 -0.45
C SER A 64 14.81 20.92 1.06
N PRO A 65 15.35 19.87 1.70
CA PRO A 65 15.70 19.90 3.12
C PRO A 65 17.00 20.72 3.38
N PHE A 66 17.66 21.19 2.32
CA PHE A 66 18.92 21.94 2.37
C PHE A 66 18.75 23.43 2.09
N GLU A 67 17.51 23.92 2.04
CA GLU A 67 17.23 25.33 1.86
C GLU A 67 17.76 26.13 3.05
N ARG A 68 18.36 27.30 2.76
CA ARG A 68 19.00 28.14 3.76
C ARG A 68 18.13 29.35 4.08
N HIS A 69 17.95 29.64 5.38
CA HIS A 69 17.28 30.84 5.85
C HIS A 69 18.26 32.02 5.80
N LEU A 70 18.49 32.59 4.61
CA LEU A 70 19.33 33.74 4.41
C LEU A 70 18.50 34.93 3.91
N PRO A 71 18.83 36.18 4.30
CA PRO A 71 19.98 36.64 5.12
C PRO A 71 19.75 36.50 6.63
N MET A 72 18.51 36.30 7.08
CA MET A 72 18.18 36.16 8.51
C MET A 72 17.96 34.71 8.88
N TYR A 73 18.81 34.18 9.74
CA TYR A 73 18.65 32.84 10.30
C TYR A 73 18.11 32.92 11.73
N PRO A 74 17.27 31.99 12.18
CA PRO A 74 16.85 31.95 13.57
C PRO A 74 18.04 31.68 14.48
N GLN A 75 18.15 32.41 15.59
CA GLN A 75 19.23 32.19 16.57
C GLN A 75 19.16 30.84 17.23
N GLU A 76 17.93 30.37 17.42
CA GLU A 76 17.63 29.03 17.95
C GLU A 76 16.58 28.35 17.07
N GLY A 77 16.62 27.01 16.99
CA GLY A 77 15.59 26.22 16.31
C GLY A 77 14.27 26.22 17.09
N GLY A 78 13.17 25.92 16.42
CA GLY A 78 11.90 25.68 17.06
C GLY A 78 11.87 24.31 17.77
N ASP A 79 11.17 24.22 18.91
CA ASP A 79 10.92 22.95 19.58
C ASP A 79 9.96 22.08 18.79
N LEU A 80 10.11 20.77 18.93
CA LEU A 80 9.11 19.83 18.42
C LEU A 80 7.77 20.04 19.14
N ASN A 81 6.67 19.92 18.39
CA ASN A 81 5.34 19.83 18.96
C ASN A 81 5.35 18.77 20.09
N PRO A 82 4.79 19.06 21.28
CA PRO A 82 4.75 18.10 22.39
C PRO A 82 4.24 16.71 22.01
N LEU A 83 3.23 16.60 21.16
CA LEU A 83 2.71 15.32 20.65
C LEU A 83 3.74 14.52 19.83
N LEU A 84 4.76 15.18 19.31
CA LEU A 84 5.85 14.56 18.57
C LEU A 84 7.05 14.19 19.45
N GLN A 85 7.07 14.61 20.70
CA GLN A 85 8.13 14.27 21.66
C GLN A 85 7.88 12.90 22.30
N ASP A 86 7.68 11.91 21.45
CA ASP A 86 7.29 10.54 21.80
C ASP A 86 8.12 9.51 21.02
N ILE A 87 8.22 8.28 21.56
CA ILE A 87 8.88 7.16 20.92
C ILE A 87 8.19 6.79 19.59
N GLY A 88 6.89 7.06 19.48
CA GLY A 88 6.11 6.89 18.26
C GLY A 88 6.72 7.65 17.08
N LEU A 89 7.17 8.90 17.26
CA LEU A 89 7.86 9.64 16.22
C LEU A 89 9.18 8.98 15.77
N ILE A 90 9.86 8.29 16.68
CA ILE A 90 11.15 7.65 16.38
C ILE A 90 10.94 6.41 15.51
N ILE A 91 9.95 5.56 15.82
CA ILE A 91 9.82 4.22 15.24
C ILE A 91 8.73 4.11 14.17
N HIS A 92 7.57 4.77 14.35
CA HIS A 92 6.43 4.60 13.44
C HIS A 92 6.71 5.08 12.01
N PRO A 93 7.20 6.32 11.73
CA PRO A 93 7.39 6.79 10.38
C PRO A 93 8.41 5.97 9.57
N PRO A 94 9.58 5.57 10.12
CA PRO A 94 10.50 4.70 9.41
C PRO A 94 9.88 3.32 9.07
N MET A 95 9.15 2.70 9.98
CA MET A 95 8.49 1.42 9.73
C MET A 95 7.40 1.54 8.67
N LEU A 96 6.57 2.59 8.75
CA LEU A 96 5.54 2.86 7.76
C LEU A 96 6.15 3.05 6.37
N TYR A 97 7.21 3.87 6.26
CA TYR A 97 7.87 4.15 4.97
C TYR A 97 8.59 2.94 4.40
N MET A 98 9.21 2.10 5.23
CA MET A 98 9.77 0.83 4.76
C MET A 98 8.73 -0.01 4.01
N GLY A 99 7.50 -0.09 4.50
CA GLY A 99 6.43 -0.81 3.83
C GLY A 99 5.89 -0.07 2.61
N TYR A 100 5.59 1.20 2.78
CA TYR A 100 4.95 2.05 1.78
C TYR A 100 5.80 2.19 0.51
N VAL A 101 7.10 2.51 0.70
CA VAL A 101 8.10 2.60 -0.38
C VAL A 101 8.43 1.21 -0.93
N GLY A 102 8.43 0.18 -0.07
CA GLY A 102 8.78 -1.18 -0.45
C GLY A 102 7.89 -1.78 -1.54
N PHE A 103 6.65 -1.33 -1.68
CA PHE A 103 5.78 -1.73 -2.79
C PHE A 103 6.28 -1.26 -4.17
N ALA A 104 7.20 -0.30 -4.24
CA ALA A 104 7.90 0.03 -5.48
C ALA A 104 8.67 -1.16 -6.05
N VAL A 105 9.14 -2.09 -5.22
CA VAL A 105 9.82 -3.31 -5.67
C VAL A 105 8.84 -4.24 -6.38
N ALA A 106 7.68 -4.52 -5.78
CA ALA A 106 6.65 -5.36 -6.39
C ALA A 106 6.16 -4.77 -7.72
N PHE A 107 5.95 -3.45 -7.76
CA PHE A 107 5.63 -2.69 -8.96
C PHE A 107 6.73 -2.85 -10.03
N ALA A 108 8.00 -2.65 -9.66
CA ALA A 108 9.11 -2.74 -10.60
C ALA A 108 9.26 -4.16 -11.19
N PHE A 109 9.05 -5.21 -10.40
CA PHE A 109 8.99 -6.59 -10.91
C PHE A 109 7.83 -6.79 -11.89
N ALA A 110 6.65 -6.23 -11.63
CA ALA A 110 5.50 -6.32 -12.53
C ALA A 110 5.77 -5.62 -13.87
N ILE A 111 6.33 -4.40 -13.84
CA ILE A 111 6.70 -3.66 -15.05
C ILE A 111 7.82 -4.36 -15.82
N ALA A 112 8.84 -4.87 -15.14
CA ALA A 112 9.92 -5.64 -15.77
C ALA A 112 9.38 -6.90 -16.47
N ALA A 113 8.43 -7.61 -15.85
CA ALA A 113 7.77 -8.77 -16.42
C ALA A 113 6.94 -8.42 -17.66
N LEU A 114 6.21 -7.30 -17.64
CA LEU A 114 5.48 -6.79 -18.83
C LEU A 114 6.43 -6.42 -19.95
N LEU A 115 7.55 -5.73 -19.64
CA LEU A 115 8.54 -5.33 -20.65
C LEU A 115 9.25 -6.52 -21.29
N SER A 116 9.54 -7.56 -20.51
CA SER A 116 10.19 -8.79 -21.02
C SER A 116 9.22 -9.76 -21.70
N GLY A 117 7.90 -9.62 -21.43
CA GLY A 117 6.89 -10.60 -21.83
C GLY A 117 6.92 -11.89 -21.00
N GLN A 118 7.71 -11.95 -19.93
CA GLN A 118 7.89 -13.12 -19.08
C GLN A 118 7.00 -13.03 -17.83
N LEU A 119 5.72 -13.31 -18.01
CA LEU A 119 4.73 -13.37 -16.95
C LEU A 119 4.43 -14.83 -16.58
N ASP A 120 5.40 -15.47 -15.95
CA ASP A 120 5.37 -16.87 -15.55
C ASP A 120 5.37 -17.06 -14.04
N ALA A 121 5.42 -18.32 -13.57
CA ALA A 121 5.50 -18.63 -12.15
C ALA A 121 6.81 -18.18 -11.50
N ALA A 122 7.89 -18.06 -12.27
CA ALA A 122 9.19 -17.62 -11.77
C ALA A 122 9.16 -16.15 -11.37
N TRP A 123 8.55 -15.28 -12.21
CA TRP A 123 8.35 -13.88 -11.86
C TRP A 123 7.60 -13.69 -10.53
N ALA A 124 6.50 -14.42 -10.33
CA ALA A 124 5.74 -14.35 -9.08
C ALA A 124 6.57 -14.82 -7.88
N ARG A 125 7.38 -15.87 -8.05
CA ARG A 125 8.31 -16.37 -7.01
C ARG A 125 9.36 -15.32 -6.64
N TRP A 126 9.90 -14.60 -7.61
CA TRP A 126 10.92 -13.57 -7.37
C TRP A 126 10.36 -12.32 -6.69
N SER A 127 9.16 -11.91 -7.06
CA SER A 127 8.49 -10.73 -6.50
C SER A 127 7.95 -10.96 -5.07
N ARG A 128 7.45 -12.16 -4.76
CA ARG A 128 6.72 -12.46 -3.54
C ARG A 128 7.49 -12.17 -2.24
N PRO A 129 8.79 -12.54 -2.08
CA PRO A 129 9.53 -12.23 -0.85
C PRO A 129 9.60 -10.73 -0.57
N TRP A 130 9.83 -9.91 -1.59
CA TRP A 130 9.88 -8.46 -1.48
C TRP A 130 8.53 -7.86 -1.07
N THR A 131 7.47 -8.34 -1.70
CA THR A 131 6.09 -7.94 -1.38
C THR A 131 5.74 -8.29 0.07
N ASN A 132 6.11 -9.49 0.55
CA ASN A 132 5.85 -9.91 1.92
C ASN A 132 6.59 -9.03 2.94
N VAL A 133 7.86 -8.68 2.67
CA VAL A 133 8.64 -7.82 3.57
C VAL A 133 8.06 -6.40 3.59
N ALA A 134 7.71 -5.83 2.43
CA ALA A 134 7.06 -4.53 2.36
C ALA A 134 5.73 -4.52 3.13
N TRP A 135 4.90 -5.52 2.92
CA TRP A 135 3.62 -5.67 3.62
C TRP A 135 3.79 -5.83 5.14
N ALA A 136 4.79 -6.60 5.59
CA ALA A 136 5.07 -6.76 7.01
C ALA A 136 5.49 -5.44 7.67
N PHE A 137 6.36 -4.65 7.02
CA PHE A 137 6.74 -3.33 7.50
C PHE A 137 5.55 -2.37 7.53
N LEU A 138 4.69 -2.38 6.50
CA LEU A 138 3.50 -1.56 6.49
C LEU A 138 2.52 -1.95 7.59
N THR A 139 2.35 -3.25 7.86
CA THR A 139 1.54 -3.77 8.97
C THR A 139 2.06 -3.26 10.31
N LEU A 140 3.38 -3.36 10.55
CA LEU A 140 4.01 -2.85 11.76
C LEU A 140 3.87 -1.32 11.86
N GLY A 141 4.08 -0.61 10.76
CA GLY A 141 3.91 0.84 10.70
C GLY A 141 2.49 1.27 11.07
N ILE A 142 1.47 0.67 10.47
CA ILE A 142 0.06 0.95 10.79
C ILE A 142 -0.24 0.64 12.25
N ALA A 143 0.17 -0.54 12.76
CA ALA A 143 -0.05 -0.93 14.15
C ALA A 143 0.61 0.02 15.15
N LEU A 144 1.84 0.45 14.88
CA LEU A 144 2.57 1.41 15.73
C LEU A 144 1.91 2.80 15.70
N GLY A 145 1.41 3.25 14.53
CA GLY A 145 0.68 4.50 14.41
C GLY A 145 -0.65 4.46 15.17
N SER A 146 -1.41 3.37 15.05
CA SER A 146 -2.65 3.16 15.81
C SER A 146 -2.40 3.15 17.32
N TRP A 147 -1.34 2.49 17.75
CA TRP A 147 -0.94 2.47 19.15
C TRP A 147 -0.54 3.86 19.65
N TRP A 148 0.24 4.61 18.87
CA TRP A 148 0.64 5.98 19.21
C TRP A 148 -0.58 6.91 19.29
N ALA A 149 -1.47 6.88 18.30
CA ALA A 149 -2.71 7.65 18.30
C ALA A 149 -3.61 7.33 19.50
N TYR A 150 -3.66 6.06 19.94
CA TYR A 150 -4.48 5.61 21.05
C TYR A 150 -4.15 6.32 22.36
N TYR A 151 -2.88 6.48 22.73
CA TYR A 151 -2.51 7.09 24.00
C TYR A 151 -2.20 8.60 23.88
N GLU A 152 -1.79 9.10 22.68
CA GLU A 152 -1.45 10.51 22.52
C GLU A 152 -2.65 11.40 22.20
N LEU A 153 -3.55 10.96 21.33
CA LEU A 153 -4.62 11.81 20.83
C LEU A 153 -5.86 11.83 21.73
N GLY A 154 -6.01 10.85 22.62
CA GLY A 154 -7.16 10.79 23.53
C GLY A 154 -8.52 10.57 22.86
N TRP A 155 -8.54 10.10 21.62
CA TRP A 155 -9.79 9.89 20.88
C TRP A 155 -10.54 8.61 21.28
N GLY A 156 -9.98 7.78 22.15
CA GLY A 156 -10.66 6.65 22.77
C GLY A 156 -10.71 5.38 21.94
N GLY A 157 -9.89 5.24 20.91
CA GLY A 157 -9.85 4.05 20.05
C GLY A 157 -8.53 3.86 19.33
N TRP A 158 -8.45 2.76 18.55
CA TRP A 158 -7.25 2.38 17.79
C TRP A 158 -7.30 2.84 16.34
N TRP A 159 -8.46 3.21 15.82
CA TRP A 159 -8.65 3.57 14.42
C TRP A 159 -9.78 4.57 14.26
N PHE A 160 -9.52 5.64 13.55
CA PHE A 160 -10.41 6.80 13.47
C PHE A 160 -10.89 7.11 12.06
N TRP A 161 -10.44 6.34 11.07
CA TRP A 161 -10.72 6.63 9.67
C TRP A 161 -10.22 8.02 9.24
N ASP A 162 -9.15 8.51 9.88
CA ASP A 162 -8.49 9.73 9.43
C ASP A 162 -8.03 9.54 7.97
N PRO A 163 -8.13 10.57 7.10
CA PRO A 163 -7.74 10.44 5.71
C PRO A 163 -6.30 9.97 5.48
N VAL A 164 -5.37 10.30 6.38
CA VAL A 164 -3.99 9.83 6.29
C VAL A 164 -3.83 8.38 6.76
N GLU A 165 -4.59 7.97 7.79
CA GLU A 165 -4.72 6.56 8.16
C GLU A 165 -5.24 5.74 6.97
N ASN A 166 -6.34 6.21 6.35
CA ASN A 166 -6.91 5.58 5.16
C ASN A 166 -5.91 5.48 4.01
N ALA A 167 -5.10 6.54 3.80
CA ALA A 167 -4.07 6.55 2.77
C ALA A 167 -3.02 5.44 2.95
N SER A 168 -2.69 5.07 4.20
CA SER A 168 -1.79 3.95 4.49
C SER A 168 -2.48 2.59 4.42
N PHE A 169 -3.76 2.54 4.77
CA PHE A 169 -4.54 1.31 4.83
C PHE A 169 -4.92 0.76 3.45
N MET A 170 -5.22 1.64 2.50
CA MET A 170 -5.56 1.22 1.13
C MET A 170 -4.48 0.37 0.46
N PRO A 171 -3.19 0.78 0.40
CA PRO A 171 -2.14 -0.06 -0.16
C PRO A 171 -1.89 -1.34 0.67
N TRP A 172 -2.18 -1.36 1.97
CA TRP A 172 -2.13 -2.57 2.79
C TRP A 172 -3.20 -3.59 2.36
N LEU A 173 -4.44 -3.16 2.13
CA LEU A 173 -5.53 -4.00 1.65
C LEU A 173 -5.20 -4.62 0.29
N VAL A 174 -4.81 -3.80 -0.68
CA VAL A 174 -4.46 -4.27 -2.03
C VAL A 174 -3.16 -5.08 -2.01
N GLY A 175 -2.21 -4.73 -1.14
CA GLY A 175 -0.99 -5.51 -0.89
C GLY A 175 -1.29 -6.91 -0.36
N THR A 176 -2.29 -7.05 0.51
CA THR A 176 -2.79 -8.36 0.97
C THR A 176 -3.35 -9.18 -0.19
N ALA A 177 -4.18 -8.57 -1.04
CA ALA A 177 -4.68 -9.21 -2.25
C ALA A 177 -3.53 -9.61 -3.20
N LEU A 178 -2.51 -8.76 -3.33
CA LEU A 178 -1.33 -9.04 -4.14
C LEU A 178 -0.55 -10.26 -3.61
N ILE A 179 -0.35 -10.39 -2.30
CA ILE A 179 0.31 -11.56 -1.70
C ILE A 179 -0.45 -12.86 -2.02
N HIS A 180 -1.78 -12.85 -1.89
CA HIS A 180 -2.63 -13.98 -2.25
C HIS A 180 -2.47 -14.33 -3.73
N SER A 181 -2.55 -13.31 -4.61
CA SER A 181 -2.45 -13.49 -6.05
C SER A 181 -1.08 -13.99 -6.49
N LEU A 182 0.02 -13.47 -5.90
CA LEU A 182 1.38 -13.95 -6.15
C LEU A 182 1.55 -15.42 -5.76
N ALA A 183 0.97 -15.84 -4.62
CA ALA A 183 1.02 -17.24 -4.19
C ALA A 183 0.28 -18.17 -5.15
N VAL A 184 -0.87 -17.75 -5.69
CA VAL A 184 -1.62 -18.51 -6.69
C VAL A 184 -0.88 -18.54 -8.03
N THR A 185 -0.36 -17.41 -8.47
CA THR A 185 0.42 -17.33 -9.73
C THR A 185 1.67 -18.20 -9.68
N GLU A 186 2.41 -18.16 -8.58
CA GLU A 186 3.60 -19.00 -8.37
C GLU A 186 3.29 -20.50 -8.41
N LYS A 187 2.21 -20.93 -7.71
CA LYS A 187 1.91 -22.36 -7.53
C LYS A 187 1.07 -22.95 -8.64
N ARG A 188 0.27 -22.14 -9.33
CA ARG A 188 -0.78 -22.61 -10.22
C ARG A 188 -0.70 -22.00 -11.64
N GLY A 189 0.09 -20.95 -11.87
CA GLY A 189 0.20 -20.28 -13.16
C GLY A 189 -1.08 -19.53 -13.58
N VAL A 190 -2.04 -19.33 -12.65
CA VAL A 190 -3.27 -18.55 -12.89
C VAL A 190 -3.17 -17.17 -12.24
N PHE A 191 -4.12 -16.27 -12.51
CA PHE A 191 -4.21 -14.90 -12.01
C PHE A 191 -3.09 -13.95 -12.49
N LYS A 192 -2.30 -14.31 -13.48
CA LYS A 192 -1.15 -13.51 -13.95
C LYS A 192 -1.51 -12.03 -14.22
N SER A 193 -2.55 -11.78 -15.02
CA SER A 193 -3.03 -10.42 -15.32
C SER A 193 -3.50 -9.69 -14.05
N TRP A 194 -4.26 -10.38 -13.21
CA TRP A 194 -4.74 -9.85 -11.95
C TRP A 194 -3.60 -9.48 -11.01
N THR A 195 -2.58 -10.34 -10.90
CA THR A 195 -1.39 -10.10 -10.10
C THR A 195 -0.61 -8.85 -10.54
N VAL A 196 -0.45 -8.67 -11.85
CA VAL A 196 0.18 -7.46 -12.41
C VAL A 196 -0.63 -6.21 -12.07
N LEU A 197 -1.95 -6.24 -12.28
CA LEU A 197 -2.82 -5.11 -11.95
C LEU A 197 -2.80 -4.78 -10.47
N LEU A 198 -2.81 -5.79 -9.59
CA LEU A 198 -2.69 -5.58 -8.15
C LEU A 198 -1.34 -4.96 -7.76
N ALA A 199 -0.23 -5.37 -8.39
CA ALA A 199 1.08 -4.77 -8.13
C ALA A 199 1.13 -3.29 -8.56
N ILE A 200 0.58 -2.96 -9.73
CA ILE A 200 0.45 -1.58 -10.20
C ILE A 200 -0.45 -0.80 -9.24
N PHE A 201 -1.61 -1.33 -8.87
CA PHE A 201 -2.58 -0.65 -8.03
C PHE A 201 -2.06 -0.41 -6.61
N THR A 202 -1.37 -1.39 -6.00
CA THR A 202 -0.77 -1.25 -4.66
C THR A 202 0.20 -0.07 -4.61
N PHE A 203 1.12 0.02 -5.56
CA PHE A 203 2.08 1.12 -5.61
C PHE A 203 1.42 2.45 -6.00
N SER A 204 0.43 2.42 -6.89
CA SER A 204 -0.37 3.60 -7.24
C SER A 204 -1.07 4.21 -6.02
N LEU A 205 -1.61 3.38 -5.13
CA LEU A 205 -2.20 3.84 -3.88
C LEU A 205 -1.16 4.42 -2.91
N SER A 206 0.07 3.88 -2.89
CA SER A 206 1.18 4.48 -2.14
C SER A 206 1.54 5.87 -2.68
N LEU A 207 1.58 6.06 -4.01
CA LEU A 207 1.80 7.37 -4.62
C LEU A 207 0.62 8.33 -4.37
N LEU A 208 -0.61 7.84 -4.47
CA LEU A 208 -1.80 8.63 -4.16
C LEU A 208 -1.80 9.08 -2.71
N GLY A 209 -1.47 8.21 -1.77
CA GLY A 209 -1.33 8.59 -0.37
C GLY A 209 -0.23 9.64 -0.16
N THR A 210 0.89 9.54 -0.87
CA THR A 210 1.93 10.57 -0.87
C THR A 210 1.37 11.90 -1.36
N PHE A 211 0.57 11.91 -2.44
CA PHE A 211 -0.12 13.11 -2.91
C PHE A 211 -1.03 13.69 -1.82
N LEU A 212 -1.92 12.89 -1.26
CA LEU A 212 -2.90 13.32 -0.27
C LEU A 212 -2.25 13.97 0.95
N VAL A 213 -1.16 13.38 1.46
CA VAL A 213 -0.44 13.88 2.63
C VAL A 213 0.39 15.13 2.30
N ARG A 214 1.03 15.17 1.12
CA ARG A 214 2.03 16.21 0.78
C ARG A 214 1.44 17.46 0.12
N SER A 215 0.31 17.35 -0.53
CA SER A 215 -0.40 18.50 -1.12
C SER A 215 -1.11 19.37 -0.08
N GLY A 216 -1.32 18.84 1.15
CA GLY A 216 -2.07 19.52 2.19
C GLY A 216 -3.55 19.73 1.86
N VAL A 217 -4.10 18.96 0.88
CA VAL A 217 -5.53 19.05 0.51
C VAL A 217 -6.45 18.39 1.53
N LEU A 218 -5.92 17.55 2.41
CA LEU A 218 -6.68 16.84 3.44
C LEU A 218 -6.75 17.63 4.74
N THR A 219 -7.91 17.62 5.39
CA THR A 219 -8.03 18.03 6.79
C THR A 219 -7.71 16.83 7.67
N SER A 220 -6.53 16.80 8.25
CA SER A 220 -6.04 15.73 9.11
C SER A 220 -5.02 16.28 10.09
N VAL A 221 -4.90 15.65 11.27
CA VAL A 221 -3.83 15.94 12.25
C VAL A 221 -2.44 15.59 11.71
N HIS A 222 -2.36 14.77 10.67
CA HIS A 222 -1.13 14.33 10.00
C HIS A 222 -0.83 15.15 8.74
N ALA A 223 -1.72 16.07 8.33
CA ALA A 223 -1.54 16.85 7.12
C ALA A 223 -0.48 17.94 7.32
N PHE A 224 0.31 18.15 6.29
CA PHE A 224 1.20 19.31 6.20
C PHE A 224 0.42 20.54 5.68
N ALA A 225 1.03 21.71 5.77
CA ALA A 225 0.46 22.92 5.20
C ALA A 225 0.14 22.76 3.71
N SER A 226 -0.96 23.38 3.26
CA SER A 226 -1.35 23.34 1.86
C SER A 226 -0.30 23.97 0.96
N ASP A 227 0.13 23.21 -0.04
CA ASP A 227 1.14 23.62 -1.03
C ASP A 227 0.76 23.08 -2.41
N PRO A 228 0.14 23.90 -3.27
CA PRO A 228 -0.28 23.48 -4.59
C PRO A 228 0.83 23.00 -5.50
N GLU A 229 2.04 23.59 -5.42
CA GLU A 229 3.16 23.21 -6.29
C GLU A 229 3.60 21.78 -6.02
N ARG A 230 3.71 21.41 -4.75
CA ARG A 230 3.96 20.02 -4.32
C ARG A 230 2.89 19.07 -4.81
N GLY A 231 1.63 19.50 -4.71
CA GLY A 231 0.49 18.72 -5.19
C GLY A 231 0.56 18.43 -6.70
N TYR A 232 0.81 19.46 -7.52
CA TYR A 232 0.88 19.29 -8.98
C TYR A 232 2.04 18.39 -9.41
N PHE A 233 3.20 18.50 -8.76
CA PHE A 233 4.34 17.66 -9.09
C PHE A 233 4.04 16.17 -8.84
N ILE A 234 3.48 15.84 -7.66
CA ILE A 234 3.15 14.46 -7.33
C ILE A 234 2.02 13.93 -8.19
N LEU A 235 1.02 14.75 -8.54
CA LEU A 235 -0.04 14.35 -9.49
C LEU A 235 0.54 14.02 -10.87
N ALA A 236 1.50 14.80 -11.36
CA ALA A 236 2.18 14.50 -12.62
C ALA A 236 2.95 13.17 -12.55
N LEU A 237 3.70 12.94 -11.46
CA LEU A 237 4.42 11.70 -11.23
C LEU A 237 3.47 10.50 -11.15
N LEU A 238 2.34 10.65 -10.47
CA LEU A 238 1.29 9.65 -10.35
C LEU A 238 0.64 9.37 -11.70
N ALA A 239 0.30 10.39 -12.47
CA ALA A 239 -0.29 10.25 -13.81
C ALA A 239 0.67 9.51 -14.78
N ILE A 240 1.96 9.85 -14.77
CA ILE A 240 2.98 9.19 -15.58
C ILE A 240 3.15 7.73 -15.13
N THR A 241 3.24 7.48 -13.83
CA THR A 241 3.45 6.13 -13.30
C THR A 241 2.25 5.23 -13.55
N ILE A 242 1.04 5.68 -13.21
CA ILE A 242 -0.19 4.89 -13.40
C ILE A 242 -0.52 4.80 -14.89
N GLY A 243 -0.59 5.94 -15.59
CA GLY A 243 -0.96 6.00 -16.99
C GLY A 243 0.01 5.20 -17.86
N GLY A 244 1.32 5.38 -17.65
CA GLY A 244 2.36 4.62 -18.37
C GLY A 244 2.28 3.11 -18.09
N SER A 245 2.03 2.72 -16.83
CA SER A 245 1.91 1.32 -16.45
C SER A 245 0.67 0.64 -17.01
N LEU A 246 -0.48 1.32 -16.98
CA LEU A 246 -1.74 0.81 -17.53
C LEU A 246 -1.68 0.76 -19.06
N LEU A 247 -1.06 1.74 -19.71
CA LEU A 247 -0.82 1.72 -21.16
C LEU A 247 0.07 0.53 -21.53
N LEU A 248 1.18 0.34 -20.83
CA LEU A 248 2.06 -0.83 -21.03
C LEU A 248 1.31 -2.14 -20.84
N TYR A 249 0.50 -2.22 -19.77
CA TYR A 249 -0.34 -3.38 -19.52
C TYR A 249 -1.32 -3.62 -20.69
N ALA A 250 -2.02 -2.60 -21.16
CA ALA A 250 -2.97 -2.73 -22.28
C ALA A 250 -2.30 -3.24 -23.56
N ILE A 251 -1.09 -2.76 -23.87
CA ILE A 251 -0.31 -3.20 -25.05
C ILE A 251 0.14 -4.66 -24.89
N LYS A 252 0.49 -5.09 -23.68
CA LYS A 252 1.07 -6.42 -23.41
C LYS A 252 0.07 -7.47 -22.94
N ALA A 253 -1.13 -7.08 -22.53
CA ALA A 253 -2.13 -7.97 -21.92
C ALA A 253 -2.53 -9.16 -22.80
N ALA A 254 -2.58 -8.98 -24.12
CA ALA A 254 -2.90 -10.05 -25.07
C ALA A 254 -1.94 -11.25 -25.01
N HIS A 255 -0.72 -11.07 -24.50
CA HIS A 255 0.29 -12.11 -24.36
C HIS A 255 0.20 -12.85 -23.01
N VAL A 256 -0.66 -12.41 -22.10
CA VAL A 256 -0.81 -13.00 -20.77
C VAL A 256 -1.85 -14.11 -20.79
N LYS A 257 -1.40 -15.35 -21.02
CA LYS A 257 -2.29 -16.52 -21.04
C LYS A 257 -2.32 -17.22 -19.69
N ALA A 258 -3.52 -17.71 -19.28
CA ALA A 258 -3.66 -18.63 -18.15
C ALA A 258 -3.18 -20.04 -18.58
N GLU A 259 -2.44 -20.70 -17.70
CA GLU A 259 -1.84 -22.03 -17.97
C GLU A 259 -2.68 -23.18 -17.44
N SER A 260 -3.61 -22.92 -16.56
CA SER A 260 -4.44 -23.99 -15.93
C SER A 260 -5.83 -23.49 -15.57
N SER A 261 -6.72 -24.44 -15.35
CA SER A 261 -8.07 -24.21 -14.83
C SER A 261 -8.19 -24.68 -13.38
N PHE A 262 -9.23 -24.21 -12.69
CA PHE A 262 -9.59 -24.60 -11.33
C PHE A 262 -11.10 -24.67 -11.21
N GLU A 263 -11.59 -25.48 -10.26
CA GLU A 263 -13.02 -25.62 -9.99
C GLU A 263 -13.52 -24.49 -9.07
N LEU A 264 -14.85 -24.29 -9.10
CA LEU A 264 -15.51 -23.27 -8.28
C LEU A 264 -15.24 -23.46 -6.78
N VAL A 265 -15.22 -24.72 -6.31
CA VAL A 265 -14.86 -25.04 -4.92
C VAL A 265 -13.38 -25.44 -4.88
N SER A 266 -12.51 -24.45 -4.75
CA SER A 266 -11.07 -24.61 -4.73
C SER A 266 -10.42 -23.51 -3.91
N ARG A 267 -9.19 -23.72 -3.47
CA ARG A 267 -8.42 -22.66 -2.77
C ARG A 267 -8.24 -21.44 -3.65
N GLU A 268 -8.04 -21.63 -4.94
CA GLU A 268 -7.95 -20.55 -5.92
C GLU A 268 -9.19 -19.66 -5.91
N SER A 269 -10.38 -20.25 -5.92
CA SER A 269 -11.65 -19.49 -5.89
C SER A 269 -11.82 -18.71 -4.60
N PHE A 270 -11.49 -19.28 -3.45
CA PHE A 270 -11.57 -18.56 -2.17
C PHE A 270 -10.57 -17.42 -2.08
N LEU A 271 -9.34 -17.62 -2.58
CA LEU A 271 -8.34 -16.54 -2.67
C LEU A 271 -8.77 -15.45 -3.65
N LEU A 272 -9.41 -15.80 -4.77
CA LEU A 272 -9.96 -14.82 -5.70
C LEU A 272 -11.08 -14.00 -5.06
N LEU A 273 -12.02 -14.66 -4.38
CA LEU A 273 -13.08 -13.96 -3.65
C LEU A 273 -12.53 -13.04 -2.56
N ASN A 274 -11.55 -13.50 -1.78
CA ASN A 274 -10.87 -12.66 -0.82
C ASN A 274 -10.21 -11.43 -1.49
N ASN A 275 -9.54 -11.62 -2.62
CA ASN A 275 -8.94 -10.52 -3.37
C ASN A 275 -9.98 -9.51 -3.86
N ILE A 276 -11.13 -9.99 -4.36
CA ILE A 276 -12.22 -9.12 -4.79
C ILE A 276 -12.76 -8.31 -3.60
N VAL A 277 -13.02 -8.95 -2.46
CA VAL A 277 -13.50 -8.26 -1.26
C VAL A 277 -12.49 -7.21 -0.80
N LEU A 278 -11.20 -7.55 -0.73
CA LEU A 278 -10.14 -6.62 -0.33
C LEU A 278 -10.05 -5.39 -1.26
N VAL A 279 -10.16 -5.61 -2.58
CA VAL A 279 -10.15 -4.52 -3.56
C VAL A 279 -11.41 -3.66 -3.45
N VAL A 280 -12.59 -4.27 -3.26
CA VAL A 280 -13.84 -3.55 -3.04
C VAL A 280 -13.74 -2.70 -1.78
N VAL A 281 -13.24 -3.24 -0.67
CA VAL A 281 -13.00 -2.48 0.57
C VAL A 281 -12.05 -1.32 0.33
N ALA A 282 -10.93 -1.55 -0.37
CA ALA A 282 -9.98 -0.48 -0.69
C ALA A 282 -10.63 0.63 -1.53
N LEU A 283 -11.48 0.28 -2.51
CA LEU A 283 -12.23 1.25 -3.31
C LEU A 283 -13.28 2.02 -2.50
N MET A 284 -13.97 1.36 -1.55
CA MET A 284 -14.91 2.04 -0.64
C MET A 284 -14.20 3.02 0.29
N VAL A 285 -13.02 2.64 0.82
CA VAL A 285 -12.18 3.55 1.61
C VAL A 285 -11.68 4.71 0.76
N LEU A 286 -11.23 4.43 -0.47
CA LEU A 286 -10.79 5.45 -1.43
C LEU A 286 -11.92 6.45 -1.73
N LEU A 287 -13.12 5.95 -2.04
CA LEU A 287 -14.28 6.77 -2.34
C LEU A 287 -14.62 7.68 -1.15
N GLY A 288 -14.73 7.12 0.07
CA GLY A 288 -15.04 7.91 1.27
C GLY A 288 -13.98 8.95 1.59
N THR A 289 -12.71 8.67 1.29
CA THR A 289 -11.60 9.58 1.54
C THR A 289 -11.52 10.71 0.50
N LEU A 290 -11.77 10.41 -0.78
CA LEU A 290 -11.66 11.39 -1.87
C LEU A 290 -12.95 12.16 -2.13
N TYR A 291 -14.12 11.65 -1.74
CA TYR A 291 -15.40 12.26 -2.05
C TYR A 291 -15.54 13.69 -1.50
N PRO A 292 -15.15 14.00 -0.24
CA PRO A 292 -15.15 15.38 0.25
C PRO A 292 -14.27 16.31 -0.60
N LEU A 293 -13.10 15.85 -1.03
CA LEU A 293 -12.17 16.63 -1.86
C LEU A 293 -12.76 16.91 -3.25
N LEU A 294 -13.41 15.91 -3.83
CA LEU A 294 -14.06 16.05 -5.14
C LEU A 294 -15.18 17.10 -5.09
N LEU A 295 -16.03 17.08 -4.07
CA LEU A 295 -17.11 18.05 -3.91
C LEU A 295 -16.59 19.48 -3.69
N ASP A 296 -15.54 19.62 -2.86
CA ASP A 296 -14.91 20.93 -2.62
C ASP A 296 -14.27 21.48 -3.90
N ALA A 297 -13.54 20.63 -4.65
CA ALA A 297 -12.94 21.01 -5.93
C ALA A 297 -13.96 21.40 -7.01
N LEU A 298 -15.14 20.78 -7.02
CA LEU A 298 -16.25 21.10 -7.93
C LEU A 298 -17.13 22.25 -7.41
N GLN A 299 -16.80 22.85 -6.25
CA GLN A 299 -17.59 23.90 -5.60
C GLN A 299 -19.05 23.47 -5.30
N MET A 300 -19.27 22.17 -5.08
CA MET A 300 -20.58 21.59 -4.76
C MET A 300 -20.89 21.56 -3.25
N GLY A 301 -20.08 22.27 -2.45
CA GLY A 301 -20.22 22.35 -1.00
C GLY A 301 -19.18 21.51 -0.26
N LYS A 302 -19.14 21.69 1.07
CA LYS A 302 -18.23 20.96 1.95
C LYS A 302 -18.99 19.91 2.74
N ILE A 303 -18.53 18.69 2.67
CA ILE A 303 -19.05 17.58 3.46
C ILE A 303 -17.92 16.91 4.23
N SER A 304 -18.26 16.19 5.29
CA SER A 304 -17.36 15.32 6.03
C SER A 304 -17.84 13.89 5.94
N VAL A 305 -16.90 12.97 5.65
CA VAL A 305 -17.15 11.53 5.64
C VAL A 305 -16.34 10.93 6.80
N GLY A 306 -17.04 10.33 7.75
CA GLY A 306 -16.43 9.82 8.98
C GLY A 306 -16.76 8.36 9.25
N ALA A 307 -16.49 7.93 10.50
CA ALA A 307 -16.64 6.56 10.96
C ALA A 307 -17.98 5.89 10.63
N PRO A 308 -19.16 6.55 10.65
CA PRO A 308 -20.41 5.90 10.29
C PRO A 308 -20.42 5.31 8.88
N TYR A 309 -19.89 6.05 7.89
CA TYR A 309 -19.78 5.57 6.51
C TYR A 309 -18.80 4.39 6.43
N PHE A 310 -17.58 4.59 6.94
CA PHE A 310 -16.53 3.58 6.85
C PHE A 310 -16.92 2.29 7.58
N ASN A 311 -17.47 2.37 8.79
CA ASN A 311 -17.90 1.21 9.54
C ASN A 311 -19.05 0.46 8.85
N ALA A 312 -20.04 1.18 8.30
CA ALA A 312 -21.17 0.56 7.59
C ALA A 312 -20.73 -0.23 6.35
N MET A 313 -19.64 0.20 5.67
CA MET A 313 -19.10 -0.49 4.49
C MET A 313 -18.07 -1.56 4.87
N PHE A 314 -17.17 -1.23 5.79
CA PHE A 314 -16.04 -2.08 6.15
C PHE A 314 -16.46 -3.34 6.92
N ILE A 315 -17.29 -3.20 7.93
CA ILE A 315 -17.63 -4.30 8.85
C ILE A 315 -18.30 -5.47 8.10
N PRO A 316 -19.35 -5.27 7.27
CA PRO A 316 -19.99 -6.39 6.57
C PRO A 316 -19.04 -7.08 5.58
N LEU A 317 -18.27 -6.30 4.81
CA LEU A 317 -17.33 -6.84 3.82
C LEU A 317 -16.20 -7.63 4.48
N MET A 318 -15.63 -7.10 5.56
CA MET A 318 -14.56 -7.80 6.28
C MET A 318 -15.08 -9.02 7.05
N SER A 319 -16.33 -9.00 7.53
CA SER A 319 -16.96 -10.17 8.11
C SER A 319 -17.08 -11.31 7.08
N LEU A 320 -17.49 -10.98 5.85
CA LEU A 320 -17.50 -11.94 4.74
C LEU A 320 -16.09 -12.48 4.45
N LEU A 321 -15.08 -11.59 4.41
CA LEU A 321 -13.70 -11.99 4.16
C LEU A 321 -13.17 -12.94 5.24
N VAL A 322 -13.46 -12.70 6.52
CA VAL A 322 -13.05 -13.58 7.62
C VAL A 322 -13.64 -14.98 7.46
N VAL A 323 -14.92 -15.09 7.07
CA VAL A 323 -15.55 -16.40 6.78
C VAL A 323 -14.88 -17.09 5.59
N LEU A 324 -14.68 -16.37 4.48
CA LEU A 324 -14.02 -16.90 3.29
C LEU A 324 -12.58 -17.32 3.57
N MET A 325 -11.86 -16.59 4.41
CA MET A 325 -10.50 -16.92 4.83
C MET A 325 -10.45 -18.23 5.62
N GLY A 326 -11.39 -18.44 6.56
CA GLY A 326 -11.49 -19.70 7.32
C GLY A 326 -11.72 -20.89 6.41
N ILE A 327 -12.62 -20.77 5.41
CA ILE A 327 -12.89 -21.83 4.44
C ILE A 327 -11.69 -22.04 3.51
N GLY A 328 -11.13 -20.96 2.98
CA GLY A 328 -10.01 -20.98 2.03
C GLY A 328 -8.74 -21.59 2.60
N ALA A 329 -8.50 -21.43 3.92
CA ALA A 329 -7.32 -21.99 4.59
C ALA A 329 -7.25 -23.52 4.52
N ILE A 330 -8.40 -24.20 4.61
CA ILE A 330 -8.48 -25.67 4.57
C ILE A 330 -8.80 -26.22 3.17
N ALA A 331 -9.26 -25.36 2.24
CA ALA A 331 -9.55 -25.77 0.87
C ALA A 331 -8.28 -26.26 0.16
N ARG A 332 -8.43 -27.24 -0.74
CA ARG A 332 -7.35 -27.79 -1.55
C ARG A 332 -7.18 -27.01 -2.86
N TRP A 333 -6.00 -27.09 -3.43
CA TRP A 333 -5.74 -26.57 -4.77
C TRP A 333 -6.49 -27.37 -5.83
N LYS A 334 -6.89 -26.73 -6.91
CA LYS A 334 -7.67 -27.22 -8.05
C LYS A 334 -9.13 -27.52 -7.74
N ALA A 335 -9.39 -28.40 -6.78
CA ALA A 335 -10.73 -28.88 -6.44
C ALA A 335 -10.82 -29.34 -4.97
N THR A 336 -11.94 -29.06 -4.34
CA THR A 336 -12.26 -29.52 -2.99
C THR A 336 -13.70 -30.05 -2.94
N LYS A 337 -13.90 -31.24 -2.40
CA LYS A 337 -15.27 -31.76 -2.20
C LYS A 337 -15.97 -30.97 -1.10
N SER A 338 -17.20 -30.54 -1.36
CA SER A 338 -17.99 -29.76 -0.39
C SER A 338 -18.23 -30.52 0.91
N GLU A 339 -18.42 -31.84 0.83
CA GLU A 339 -18.57 -32.72 2.00
C GLU A 339 -17.37 -32.67 2.94
N PHE A 340 -16.14 -32.55 2.39
CA PHE A 340 -14.93 -32.40 3.18
C PHE A 340 -14.93 -31.04 3.94
N LEU A 341 -15.31 -29.97 3.28
CA LEU A 341 -15.39 -28.66 3.92
C LEU A 341 -16.44 -28.64 5.04
N ILE A 342 -17.63 -29.17 4.77
CA ILE A 342 -18.71 -29.27 5.77
C ILE A 342 -18.23 -30.05 6.98
N LYS A 343 -17.61 -31.24 6.76
CA LYS A 343 -17.12 -32.09 7.85
C LYS A 343 -16.07 -31.39 8.72
N GLN A 344 -15.23 -30.55 8.13
CA GLN A 344 -14.17 -29.84 8.87
C GLN A 344 -14.67 -28.58 9.57
N LEU A 345 -15.68 -27.92 9.01
CA LEU A 345 -16.09 -26.58 9.45
C LEU A 345 -17.39 -26.56 10.28
N TRP A 346 -18.19 -27.63 10.29
CA TRP A 346 -19.49 -27.61 10.98
C TRP A 346 -19.33 -27.30 12.49
N LEU A 347 -18.41 -27.98 13.17
CA LEU A 347 -18.18 -27.77 14.62
C LEU A 347 -17.59 -26.40 14.94
N PRO A 348 -16.46 -25.96 14.31
CA PRO A 348 -15.95 -24.60 14.48
C PRO A 348 -17.00 -23.53 14.14
N GLY A 349 -17.80 -23.74 13.10
CA GLY A 349 -18.85 -22.81 12.69
C GLY A 349 -19.95 -22.67 13.74
N VAL A 350 -20.45 -23.81 14.27
CA VAL A 350 -21.45 -23.80 15.35
C VAL A 350 -20.89 -23.11 16.59
N LEU A 351 -19.65 -23.44 16.99
CA LEU A 351 -19.02 -22.82 18.16
C LEU A 351 -18.85 -21.31 17.97
N ALA A 352 -18.44 -20.87 16.78
CA ALA A 352 -18.29 -19.43 16.48
C ALA A 352 -19.64 -18.68 16.58
N VAL A 353 -20.72 -19.28 16.08
CA VAL A 353 -22.07 -18.70 16.19
C VAL A 353 -22.54 -18.66 17.66
N VAL A 354 -22.35 -19.73 18.40
CA VAL A 354 -22.74 -19.78 19.83
C VAL A 354 -21.98 -18.72 20.64
N VAL A 355 -20.66 -18.64 20.48
CA VAL A 355 -19.83 -17.61 21.19
C VAL A 355 -20.17 -16.19 20.74
N GLY A 356 -20.53 -15.99 19.47
CA GLY A 356 -20.87 -14.66 18.95
C GLY A 356 -22.28 -14.19 19.35
N VAL A 357 -23.16 -15.09 19.80
CA VAL A 357 -24.51 -14.77 20.29
C VAL A 357 -24.55 -14.58 21.81
N LEU A 358 -23.66 -15.22 22.55
CA LEU A 358 -23.49 -15.05 24.01
C LEU A 358 -22.73 -13.76 24.32
#